data_c6c26cf656c7035a7adf77dcc1f4f4b2
#
_entry.id   c6c26cf656c7035a7adf77dcc1f4f4b2
#
_cell.length_a   1.000
_cell.length_b   1.000
_cell.length_c   1.000
_cell.angle_alpha   90.00
_cell.angle_beta   90.00
_cell.angle_gamma   90.00
#
_symmetry.space_group_name_H-M   'P 1'
#
loop_
_entity.id
_entity.type
_entity.pdbx_description
1 polymer ?
#
loop_
_entity_poly.entity_id
_entity_poly.type
_entity_poly.pdbx_seq_one_letter_code
_entity_poly.pdbx_strand_id
1 'polypeptide(L)'
;MIIEVVVDWRLRELEKHKRLKEEGAIEVTDLIRCPLKREFEEKFPDLYKASAYTPATILGSLVHLGLEQILSNELNAEVEVKGEKSIGEYKIVGRIDAKLGKVGIEIKTSRADFEIPYDHHVLQARIYNWLFDLEKTVLVYVTPDRITEYVVEEDIEEDEIVKLIVDKTAPRYDWECRYCFFSLICPNKRKK
;
A
#
# COMPACT_ATOMS: atom_id res chain seq x y z
N MET A 1 -10.51 -6.75 -27.28
CA MET A 1 -11.25 -7.74 -26.42
C MET A 1 -11.46 -7.17 -25.02
N ILE A 2 -12.40 -7.70 -24.20
CA ILE A 2 -12.72 -7.12 -22.88
C ILE A 2 -11.51 -7.16 -21.94
N ILE A 3 -10.72 -8.24 -21.97
CA ILE A 3 -9.50 -8.36 -21.14
C ILE A 3 -8.50 -7.23 -21.44
N GLU A 4 -8.31 -6.86 -22.68
CA GLU A 4 -7.43 -5.74 -23.09
C GLU A 4 -7.90 -4.42 -22.45
N VAL A 5 -9.21 -4.16 -22.44
CA VAL A 5 -9.77 -2.94 -21.81
C VAL A 5 -9.44 -2.89 -20.31
N VAL A 6 -9.58 -4.02 -19.60
CA VAL A 6 -9.27 -4.11 -18.17
C VAL A 6 -7.78 -3.92 -17.90
N VAL A 7 -6.94 -4.52 -18.72
CA VAL A 7 -5.48 -4.39 -18.60
C VAL A 7 -5.03 -2.97 -18.89
N ASP A 8 -5.55 -2.35 -19.96
CA ASP A 8 -5.24 -0.96 -20.32
C ASP A 8 -5.70 0.03 -19.23
N TRP A 9 -6.88 -0.22 -18.63
CA TRP A 9 -7.33 0.55 -17.48
C TRP A 9 -6.33 0.43 -16.32
N ARG A 10 -5.91 -0.78 -15.97
CA ARG A 10 -4.97 -1.01 -14.87
C ARG A 10 -3.61 -0.36 -15.13
N LEU A 11 -3.12 -0.39 -16.36
CA LEU A 11 -1.88 0.30 -16.73
C LEU A 11 -1.99 1.82 -16.59
N ARG A 12 -3.11 2.41 -17.00
CA ARG A 12 -3.36 3.85 -16.80
C ARG A 12 -3.38 4.23 -15.32
N GLU A 13 -4.01 3.43 -14.47
CA GLU A 13 -4.00 3.66 -13.02
C GLU A 13 -2.57 3.57 -12.46
N LEU A 14 -1.79 2.56 -12.85
CA LEU A 14 -0.40 2.42 -12.43
C LEU A 14 0.45 3.64 -12.84
N GLU A 15 0.29 4.14 -14.06
CA GLU A 15 1.00 5.33 -14.56
C GLU A 15 0.55 6.61 -13.85
N LYS A 16 -0.74 6.73 -13.53
CA LYS A 16 -1.27 7.84 -12.74
C LYS A 16 -0.61 7.87 -11.36
N HIS A 17 -0.53 6.75 -10.67
CA HIS A 17 0.16 6.64 -9.39
C HIS A 17 1.64 7.03 -9.48
N LYS A 18 2.34 6.57 -10.52
CA LYS A 18 3.75 6.91 -10.73
C LYS A 18 3.98 8.42 -10.94
N ARG A 19 3.10 9.10 -11.66
CA ARG A 19 3.18 10.55 -11.90
C ARG A 19 2.92 11.39 -10.64
N LEU A 20 2.27 10.80 -9.64
CA LEU A 20 1.96 11.46 -8.38
C LEU A 20 3.09 11.35 -7.36
N LYS A 21 4.15 10.57 -7.66
CA LYS A 21 5.35 10.51 -6.82
C LYS A 21 6.08 11.83 -6.87
N GLU A 22 6.24 12.45 -5.71
CA GLU A 22 7.04 13.65 -5.58
C GLU A 22 8.51 13.30 -5.42
N GLU A 23 9.38 14.06 -6.10
CA GLU A 23 10.83 13.89 -5.99
C GLU A 23 11.28 14.20 -4.55
N GLY A 24 12.05 13.30 -3.96
CA GLY A 24 12.52 13.43 -2.58
C GLY A 24 11.52 13.01 -1.50
N ALA A 25 10.25 12.78 -1.81
CA ALA A 25 9.29 12.29 -0.83
C ALA A 25 9.37 10.77 -0.62
N ILE A 26 9.08 10.33 0.60
CA ILE A 26 9.04 8.93 1.01
C ILE A 26 7.58 8.52 1.13
N GLU A 27 7.17 7.53 0.35
CA GLU A 27 5.81 7.00 0.45
C GLU A 27 5.66 6.08 1.66
N VAL A 28 4.51 6.11 2.32
CA VAL A 28 4.19 5.18 3.43
C VAL A 28 4.39 3.74 3.00
N THR A 29 4.01 3.38 1.78
CA THR A 29 4.21 2.04 1.22
C THR A 29 5.69 1.65 1.10
N ASP A 30 6.62 2.61 0.94
CA ASP A 30 8.06 2.34 0.90
C ASP A 30 8.63 2.06 2.29
N LEU A 31 7.99 2.58 3.35
CA LEU A 31 8.40 2.32 4.74
C LEU A 31 8.06 0.91 5.22
N ILE A 32 7.02 0.31 4.65
CA ILE A 32 6.48 -0.98 5.10
C ILE A 32 6.85 -2.16 4.20
N ARG A 33 7.70 -1.96 3.20
CA ARG A 33 8.14 -2.99 2.25
C ARG A 33 9.66 -3.00 2.08
N CYS A 34 10.18 -3.99 1.35
CA CYS A 34 11.59 -4.10 1.02
C CYS A 34 12.12 -2.79 0.40
N PRO A 35 13.17 -2.16 0.98
CA PRO A 35 13.69 -0.88 0.50
C PRO A 35 14.25 -0.93 -0.92
N LEU A 36 14.78 -2.09 -1.38
CA LEU A 36 15.25 -2.25 -2.76
C LEU A 36 14.13 -2.25 -3.80
N LYS A 37 12.87 -2.42 -3.37
CA LYS A 37 11.76 -2.53 -4.32
C LYS A 37 11.54 -1.23 -5.08
N ARG A 38 11.65 -0.08 -4.40
CA ARG A 38 11.55 1.24 -5.04
C ARG A 38 12.67 1.45 -6.06
N GLU A 39 13.91 1.13 -5.71
CA GLU A 39 15.06 1.26 -6.61
C GLU A 39 14.89 0.40 -7.88
N PHE A 40 14.38 -0.82 -7.72
CA PHE A 40 14.11 -1.71 -8.86
C PHE A 40 12.90 -1.27 -9.70
N GLU A 41 11.87 -0.69 -9.11
CA GLU A 41 10.74 -0.11 -9.84
C GLU A 41 11.18 1.05 -10.75
N GLU A 42 12.14 1.85 -10.30
CA GLU A 42 12.74 2.93 -11.08
C GLU A 42 13.72 2.42 -12.16
N LYS A 43 14.56 1.45 -11.78
CA LYS A 43 15.60 0.89 -12.67
C LYS A 43 15.03 -0.04 -13.74
N PHE A 44 13.94 -0.75 -13.44
CA PHE A 44 13.32 -1.74 -14.31
C PHE A 44 11.82 -1.47 -14.52
N PRO A 45 11.46 -0.34 -15.15
CA PRO A 45 10.07 0.10 -15.26
C PRO A 45 9.18 -0.90 -16.04
N ASP A 46 9.73 -1.67 -16.99
CA ASP A 46 8.96 -2.65 -17.75
C ASP A 46 8.60 -3.88 -16.88
N LEU A 47 9.49 -4.32 -16.00
CA LEU A 47 9.16 -5.35 -15.01
C LEU A 47 8.12 -4.85 -14.01
N TYR A 48 8.18 -3.59 -13.61
CA TYR A 48 7.17 -2.99 -12.76
C TYR A 48 5.80 -2.96 -13.47
N LYS A 49 5.76 -2.56 -14.74
CA LYS A 49 4.53 -2.59 -15.55
C LYS A 49 3.97 -4.01 -15.70
N ALA A 50 4.83 -5.01 -15.84
CA ALA A 50 4.39 -6.40 -15.91
C ALA A 50 3.61 -6.85 -14.66
N SER A 51 3.83 -6.22 -13.50
CA SER A 51 3.06 -6.48 -12.28
C SER A 51 1.57 -6.18 -12.42
N ALA A 52 1.20 -5.23 -13.29
CA ALA A 52 -0.19 -4.85 -13.55
C ALA A 52 -1.02 -5.99 -14.17
N TYR A 53 -0.36 -6.95 -14.83
CA TYR A 53 -1.04 -8.05 -15.53
C TYR A 53 -1.39 -9.23 -14.62
N THR A 54 -1.06 -9.20 -13.34
CA THR A 54 -1.41 -10.30 -12.46
C THR A 54 -2.90 -10.26 -12.09
N PRO A 55 -3.61 -11.40 -12.17
CA PRO A 55 -5.03 -11.45 -11.79
C PRO A 55 -5.29 -10.95 -10.35
N ALA A 56 -4.37 -11.25 -9.41
CA ALA A 56 -4.50 -10.80 -8.04
C ALA A 56 -4.43 -9.26 -7.91
N THR A 57 -3.56 -8.60 -8.66
CA THR A 57 -3.44 -7.14 -8.65
C THR A 57 -4.67 -6.48 -9.28
N ILE A 58 -5.18 -7.05 -10.38
CA ILE A 58 -6.41 -6.56 -11.03
C ILE A 58 -7.60 -6.71 -10.08
N LEU A 59 -7.76 -7.90 -9.47
CA LEU A 59 -8.84 -8.16 -8.53
C LEU A 59 -8.79 -7.19 -7.33
N GLY A 60 -7.61 -7.00 -6.75
CA GLY A 60 -7.42 -6.02 -5.67
C GLY A 60 -7.88 -4.62 -6.09
N SER A 61 -7.44 -4.14 -7.25
CA SER A 61 -7.83 -2.81 -7.75
C SER A 61 -9.32 -2.67 -8.01
N LEU A 62 -10.00 -3.72 -8.47
CA LEU A 62 -11.45 -3.72 -8.66
C LEU A 62 -12.21 -3.69 -7.33
N VAL A 63 -11.71 -4.39 -6.30
CA VAL A 63 -12.28 -4.36 -4.95
C VAL A 63 -12.14 -2.96 -4.35
N HIS A 64 -10.96 -2.33 -4.44
CA HIS A 64 -10.76 -0.96 -3.98
C HIS A 64 -11.75 -0.02 -4.68
N LEU A 65 -11.77 0.01 -6.01
CA LEU A 65 -12.68 0.86 -6.78
C LEU A 65 -14.15 0.69 -6.36
N GLY A 66 -14.59 -0.58 -6.17
CA GLY A 66 -15.97 -0.88 -5.78
C GLY A 66 -16.31 -0.41 -4.36
N LEU A 67 -15.44 -0.69 -3.40
CA LEU A 67 -15.66 -0.28 -2.01
C LEU A 67 -15.54 1.24 -1.82
N GLU A 68 -14.56 1.88 -2.43
CA GLU A 68 -14.43 3.35 -2.41
C GLU A 68 -15.69 4.02 -2.95
N GLN A 69 -16.25 3.50 -4.05
CA GLN A 69 -17.50 4.01 -4.62
C GLN A 69 -18.68 3.84 -3.66
N ILE A 70 -18.79 2.70 -2.97
CA ILE A 70 -19.84 2.45 -1.98
C ILE A 70 -19.67 3.38 -0.78
N LEU A 71 -18.47 3.48 -0.22
CA LEU A 71 -18.17 4.34 0.93
C LEU A 71 -18.45 5.82 0.63
N SER A 72 -18.09 6.26 -0.57
CA SER A 72 -18.38 7.64 -1.00
C SER A 72 -19.88 7.89 -1.16
N ASN A 73 -20.63 6.98 -1.78
CA ASN A 73 -22.05 7.17 -2.06
C ASN A 73 -22.92 7.02 -0.81
N GLU A 74 -22.63 6.02 0.04
CA GLU A 74 -23.51 5.67 1.16
C GLU A 74 -23.16 6.42 2.45
N LEU A 75 -21.87 6.75 2.62
CA LEU A 75 -21.37 7.39 3.84
C LEU A 75 -20.81 8.80 3.63
N ASN A 76 -20.77 9.31 2.39
CA ASN A 76 -20.10 10.54 2.01
C ASN A 76 -18.61 10.56 2.44
N ALA A 77 -17.95 9.39 2.40
CA ALA A 77 -16.54 9.29 2.69
C ALA A 77 -15.71 10.02 1.64
N GLU A 78 -14.68 10.74 2.07
CA GLU A 78 -13.62 11.22 1.19
C GLU A 78 -12.78 10.02 0.74
N VAL A 79 -12.56 9.84 -0.57
CA VAL A 79 -11.79 8.70 -1.11
C VAL A 79 -10.48 9.14 -1.73
N GLU A 80 -9.50 8.23 -1.74
CA GLU A 80 -8.16 8.48 -2.29
C GLU A 80 -7.49 9.74 -1.69
N VAL A 81 -7.65 9.94 -0.37
CA VAL A 81 -7.21 11.14 0.34
C VAL A 81 -5.69 11.14 0.47
N LYS A 82 -5.05 12.20 -0.01
CA LYS A 82 -3.60 12.38 0.11
C LYS A 82 -3.26 13.15 1.37
N GLY A 83 -2.15 12.76 2.00
CA GLY A 83 -1.57 13.45 3.14
C GLY A 83 -0.07 13.56 3.01
N GLU A 84 0.49 14.59 3.65
CA GLU A 84 1.93 14.80 3.77
C GLU A 84 2.28 15.34 5.14
N LYS A 85 3.42 14.92 5.67
CA LYS A 85 3.96 15.40 6.95
C LYS A 85 5.48 15.31 6.91
N SER A 86 6.16 16.24 7.59
CA SER A 86 7.63 16.26 7.62
C SER A 86 8.17 15.87 8.98
N ILE A 87 9.24 15.08 8.99
CA ILE A 87 10.04 14.74 10.17
C ILE A 87 11.48 15.16 9.88
N GLY A 88 11.94 16.26 10.47
CA GLY A 88 13.24 16.83 10.13
C GLY A 88 13.36 17.13 8.63
N GLU A 89 14.31 16.51 7.96
CA GLU A 89 14.52 16.64 6.51
C GLU A 89 13.69 15.70 5.64
N TYR A 90 12.99 14.75 6.26
CA TYR A 90 12.22 13.75 5.54
C TYR A 90 10.77 14.20 5.33
N LYS A 91 10.33 14.20 4.08
CA LYS A 91 8.93 14.41 3.71
C LYS A 91 8.25 13.06 3.51
N ILE A 92 7.27 12.75 4.35
CA ILE A 92 6.46 11.53 4.27
C ILE A 92 5.16 11.85 3.55
N VAL A 93 4.82 11.04 2.58
CA VAL A 93 3.57 11.18 1.82
C VAL A 93 2.81 9.86 1.82
N GLY A 94 1.50 9.95 1.83
CA GLY A 94 0.64 8.77 1.78
C GLY A 94 -0.69 9.08 1.14
N ARG A 95 -1.41 8.01 0.83
CA ARG A 95 -2.77 8.09 0.32
C ARG A 95 -3.57 6.98 0.97
N ILE A 96 -4.59 7.36 1.73
CA ILE A 96 -5.51 6.43 2.36
C ILE A 96 -6.73 6.22 1.46
N ASP A 97 -7.26 4.99 1.41
CA ASP A 97 -8.34 4.63 0.49
C ASP A 97 -9.60 5.41 0.75
N ALA A 98 -10.01 5.56 2.03
CA ALA A 98 -11.12 6.43 2.38
C ALA A 98 -10.95 7.06 3.78
N LYS A 99 -11.71 8.15 4.04
CA LYS A 99 -11.70 8.87 5.30
C LYS A 99 -13.09 9.38 5.67
N LEU A 100 -13.48 9.16 6.91
CA LEU A 100 -14.71 9.67 7.54
C LEU A 100 -14.36 10.47 8.79
N GLY A 101 -14.23 11.79 8.64
CA GLY A 101 -13.79 12.65 9.74
C GLY A 101 -12.42 12.25 10.27
N LYS A 102 -12.36 11.71 11.48
CA LYS A 102 -11.13 11.22 12.13
C LYS A 102 -10.91 9.71 12.02
N VAL A 103 -11.69 9.03 11.21
CA VAL A 103 -11.56 7.58 10.96
C VAL A 103 -11.01 7.36 9.56
N GLY A 104 -9.84 6.73 9.48
CA GLY A 104 -9.28 6.23 8.24
C GLY A 104 -9.82 4.86 7.88
N ILE A 105 -9.89 4.56 6.58
CA ILE A 105 -10.29 3.26 6.06
C ILE A 105 -9.25 2.83 5.04
N GLU A 106 -8.68 1.66 5.24
CA GLU A 106 -7.68 1.06 4.36
C GLU A 106 -8.16 -0.33 3.92
N ILE A 107 -8.35 -0.51 2.63
CA ILE A 107 -8.90 -1.73 2.03
C ILE A 107 -7.77 -2.70 1.71
N LYS A 108 -7.94 -3.95 2.08
CA LYS A 108 -6.97 -5.02 1.82
C LYS A 108 -7.62 -6.23 1.19
N THR A 109 -7.02 -6.76 0.15
CA THR A 109 -7.42 -8.06 -0.40
C THR A 109 -6.38 -9.12 -0.04
N SER A 110 -6.83 -10.29 0.39
CA SER A 110 -5.97 -11.42 0.69
C SER A 110 -6.56 -12.72 0.13
N ARG A 111 -5.68 -13.61 -0.33
CA ARG A 111 -6.06 -14.97 -0.72
C ARG A 111 -6.23 -15.90 0.48
N ALA A 112 -5.54 -15.58 1.57
CA ALA A 112 -5.58 -16.33 2.81
C ALA A 112 -6.45 -15.60 3.82
N ASP A 113 -7.18 -16.36 4.62
CA ASP A 113 -8.09 -15.87 5.65
C ASP A 113 -7.59 -16.17 7.06
N PHE A 114 -6.31 -16.45 7.19
CA PHE A 114 -5.64 -16.69 8.47
C PHE A 114 -4.49 -15.70 8.67
N GLU A 115 -4.11 -15.49 9.93
CA GLU A 115 -3.04 -14.57 10.34
C GLU A 115 -3.27 -13.10 9.90
N ILE A 116 -4.53 -12.71 9.65
CA ILE A 116 -4.90 -11.32 9.41
C ILE A 116 -5.40 -10.68 10.72
N PRO A 117 -5.13 -9.37 10.96
CA PRO A 117 -4.41 -8.45 10.08
C PRO A 117 -2.90 -8.72 10.05
N TYR A 118 -2.26 -8.58 8.89
CA TYR A 118 -0.81 -8.72 8.78
C TYR A 118 -0.07 -7.54 9.43
N ASP A 119 1.05 -7.82 10.09
CA ASP A 119 1.83 -6.80 10.84
C ASP A 119 2.18 -5.57 9.99
N HIS A 120 2.56 -5.76 8.72
CA HIS A 120 2.89 -4.64 7.84
C HIS A 120 1.67 -3.79 7.45
N HIS A 121 0.45 -4.33 7.46
CA HIS A 121 -0.77 -3.56 7.29
C HIS A 121 -1.15 -2.81 8.57
N VAL A 122 -0.93 -3.40 9.73
CA VAL A 122 -1.09 -2.72 11.03
C VAL A 122 -0.10 -1.55 11.12
N LEU A 123 1.17 -1.78 10.75
CA LEU A 123 2.18 -0.73 10.69
C LEU A 123 1.77 0.40 9.73
N GLN A 124 1.23 0.07 8.55
CA GLN A 124 0.69 1.06 7.62
C GLN A 124 -0.42 1.90 8.25
N ALA A 125 -1.36 1.26 8.94
CA ALA A 125 -2.48 1.93 9.60
C ALA A 125 -1.98 2.88 10.71
N ARG A 126 -1.01 2.46 11.52
CA ARG A 126 -0.38 3.31 12.55
C ARG A 126 0.30 4.54 11.92
N ILE A 127 1.00 4.37 10.79
CA ILE A 127 1.61 5.50 10.06
C ILE A 127 0.51 6.43 9.51
N TYR A 128 -0.61 5.89 9.05
CA TYR A 128 -1.73 6.72 8.57
C TYR A 128 -2.42 7.46 9.71
N ASN A 129 -2.57 6.87 10.91
CA ASN A 129 -3.08 7.59 12.07
C ASN A 129 -2.23 8.85 12.35
N TRP A 130 -0.91 8.71 12.38
CA TRP A 130 0.01 9.82 12.53
C TRP A 130 -0.04 10.82 11.36
N LEU A 131 -0.02 10.32 10.10
CA LEU A 131 0.07 11.17 8.91
C LEU A 131 -1.15 12.06 8.70
N PHE A 132 -2.34 11.52 8.98
CA PHE A 132 -3.63 12.20 8.77
C PHE A 132 -4.27 12.71 10.05
N ASP A 133 -3.57 12.64 11.19
CA ASP A 133 -4.09 13.00 12.52
C ASP A 133 -5.44 12.32 12.83
N LEU A 134 -5.51 11.00 12.62
CA LEU A 134 -6.71 10.19 12.81
C LEU A 134 -6.79 9.67 14.24
N GLU A 135 -7.99 9.39 14.72
CA GLU A 135 -8.23 8.68 15.97
C GLU A 135 -8.00 7.17 15.79
N LYS A 136 -8.26 6.67 14.59
CA LYS A 136 -8.07 5.27 14.23
C LYS A 136 -8.12 5.04 12.74
N THR A 137 -7.54 3.93 12.30
CA THR A 137 -7.71 3.37 10.95
C THR A 137 -8.39 2.01 11.02
N VAL A 138 -9.41 1.81 10.19
CA VAL A 138 -10.10 0.53 10.01
C VAL A 138 -9.50 -0.17 8.81
N LEU A 139 -8.88 -1.34 9.03
CA LEU A 139 -8.41 -2.23 8.00
C LEU A 139 -9.57 -3.11 7.54
N VAL A 140 -10.08 -2.90 6.33
CA VAL A 140 -11.15 -3.70 5.73
C VAL A 140 -10.54 -4.79 4.86
N TYR A 141 -10.58 -6.04 5.34
CA TYR A 141 -10.09 -7.18 4.57
C TYR A 141 -11.20 -7.84 3.77
N VAL A 142 -10.94 -8.02 2.48
CA VAL A 142 -11.77 -8.81 1.57
C VAL A 142 -11.00 -10.06 1.17
N THR A 143 -11.50 -11.21 1.59
CA THR A 143 -10.95 -12.53 1.27
C THR A 143 -11.99 -13.33 0.48
N PRO A 144 -11.65 -14.49 -0.10
CA PRO A 144 -12.64 -15.37 -0.73
C PRO A 144 -13.74 -15.85 0.21
N ASP A 145 -13.47 -15.90 1.53
CA ASP A 145 -14.33 -16.53 2.52
C ASP A 145 -15.12 -15.53 3.35
N ARG A 146 -14.62 -14.29 3.52
CA ARG A 146 -15.30 -13.26 4.33
C ARG A 146 -14.83 -11.83 4.02
N ILE A 147 -15.65 -10.87 4.47
CA ILE A 147 -15.26 -9.48 4.64
C ILE A 147 -15.20 -9.23 6.16
N THR A 148 -14.10 -8.63 6.64
CA THR A 148 -13.89 -8.38 8.07
C THR A 148 -13.14 -7.08 8.30
N GLU A 149 -13.33 -6.49 9.47
CA GLU A 149 -12.72 -5.23 9.89
C GLU A 149 -11.81 -5.45 11.10
N TYR A 150 -10.68 -4.72 11.10
CA TYR A 150 -9.76 -4.64 12.24
C TYR A 150 -9.47 -3.18 12.53
N VAL A 151 -9.69 -2.77 13.75
CA VAL A 151 -9.49 -1.39 14.19
C VAL A 151 -8.08 -1.23 14.75
N VAL A 152 -7.35 -0.23 14.26
CA VAL A 152 -6.02 0.15 14.73
C VAL A 152 -6.13 1.58 15.29
N GLU A 153 -6.06 1.70 16.61
CA GLU A 153 -6.14 2.99 17.34
C GLU A 153 -4.75 3.54 17.68
N GLU A 154 -3.73 2.68 17.61
CA GLU A 154 -2.37 3.05 17.96
C GLU A 154 -1.75 3.97 16.90
N ASP A 155 -1.07 5.01 17.36
CA ASP A 155 -0.19 5.83 16.56
C ASP A 155 1.21 5.23 16.43
N ILE A 156 2.04 5.87 15.60
CA ILE A 156 3.46 5.58 15.50
C ILE A 156 4.27 6.79 15.95
N GLU A 157 5.30 6.56 16.74
CA GLU A 157 6.23 7.61 17.13
C GLU A 157 7.12 8.02 15.95
N GLU A 158 7.46 9.31 15.87
CA GLU A 158 8.33 9.82 14.79
C GLU A 158 9.70 9.14 14.76
N ASP A 159 10.25 8.79 15.91
CA ASP A 159 11.50 8.04 16.02
C ASP A 159 11.40 6.63 15.40
N GLU A 160 10.23 5.98 15.45
CA GLU A 160 9.99 4.70 14.79
C GLU A 160 9.97 4.88 13.27
N ILE A 161 9.33 5.95 12.78
CA ILE A 161 9.33 6.28 11.34
C ILE A 161 10.76 6.54 10.85
N VAL A 162 11.56 7.32 11.59
CA VAL A 162 12.96 7.57 11.24
C VAL A 162 13.76 6.26 11.19
N LYS A 163 13.55 5.34 12.13
CA LYS A 163 14.18 4.01 12.09
C LYS A 163 13.80 3.24 10.82
N LEU A 164 12.52 3.28 10.39
CA LEU A 164 12.08 2.65 9.15
C LEU A 164 12.75 3.27 7.90
N ILE A 165 12.98 4.57 7.90
CA ILE A 165 13.65 5.29 6.79
C ILE A 165 15.11 4.88 6.65
N VAL A 166 15.83 4.80 7.78
CA VAL A 166 17.26 4.49 7.78
C VAL A 166 17.57 3.01 7.67
N ASP A 167 16.59 2.14 8.01
CA ASP A 167 16.73 0.68 7.91
C ASP A 167 16.76 0.24 6.43
N LYS A 168 17.94 -0.23 6.00
CA LYS A 168 18.19 -0.75 4.64
C LYS A 168 18.14 -2.28 4.58
N THR A 169 17.60 -2.94 5.61
CA THR A 169 17.43 -4.40 5.61
C THR A 169 16.55 -4.86 4.45
N ALA A 170 17.09 -5.68 3.57
CA ALA A 170 16.41 -6.15 2.36
C ALA A 170 16.56 -7.68 2.21
N PRO A 171 15.47 -8.44 2.14
CA PRO A 171 14.08 -8.02 2.27
C PRO A 171 13.74 -7.56 3.70
N ARG A 172 12.72 -6.75 3.88
CA ARG A 172 12.21 -6.37 5.21
C ARG A 172 11.51 -7.55 5.89
N TYR A 173 10.75 -8.30 5.12
CA TYR A 173 10.07 -9.52 5.56
C TYR A 173 10.49 -10.73 4.71
N ASP A 174 10.68 -11.89 5.32
CA ASP A 174 11.18 -13.10 4.65
C ASP A 174 10.30 -13.56 3.47
N TRP A 175 9.00 -13.35 3.58
CA TRP A 175 8.03 -13.75 2.56
C TRP A 175 8.06 -12.86 1.30
N GLU A 176 8.58 -11.62 1.37
CA GLU A 176 8.51 -10.66 0.25
C GLU A 176 9.17 -11.19 -1.03
N CYS A 177 10.31 -11.88 -0.90
CA CYS A 177 11.03 -12.40 -2.07
C CYS A 177 10.22 -13.42 -2.87
N ARG A 178 9.29 -14.13 -2.22
CA ARG A 178 8.43 -15.13 -2.87
C ARG A 178 7.47 -14.50 -3.88
N TYR A 179 7.03 -13.27 -3.62
CA TYR A 179 6.04 -12.55 -4.42
C TYR A 179 6.64 -11.37 -5.19
N CYS A 180 7.96 -11.17 -5.12
CA CYS A 180 8.63 -10.05 -5.73
C CYS A 180 8.92 -10.28 -7.22
N PHE A 181 8.46 -9.40 -8.10
CA PHE A 181 8.74 -9.45 -9.54
C PHE A 181 10.23 -9.34 -9.88
N PHE A 182 10.99 -8.70 -9.00
CA PHE A 182 12.43 -8.52 -9.16
C PHE A 182 13.27 -9.67 -8.58
N SER A 183 12.63 -10.70 -8.03
CA SER A 183 13.33 -11.77 -7.30
C SER A 183 14.35 -12.54 -8.15
N LEU A 184 14.19 -12.57 -9.47
CA LEU A 184 15.14 -13.26 -10.38
C LEU A 184 16.44 -12.48 -10.59
N ILE A 185 16.40 -11.16 -10.44
CA ILE A 185 17.54 -10.26 -10.66
C ILE A 185 18.07 -9.65 -9.37
N CYS A 186 17.42 -9.90 -8.24
CA CYS A 186 17.76 -9.31 -6.95
C CYS A 186 18.94 -10.04 -6.30
N PRO A 187 20.07 -9.34 -5.97
CA PRO A 187 21.20 -9.94 -5.30
C PRO A 187 20.89 -10.35 -3.84
N ASN A 188 19.90 -9.69 -3.21
CA ASN A 188 19.52 -9.92 -1.82
C ASN A 188 18.37 -10.93 -1.68
N LYS A 189 18.01 -11.62 -2.78
CA LYS A 189 16.95 -12.64 -2.72
C LYS A 189 17.30 -13.69 -1.66
N ARG A 190 16.43 -13.84 -0.66
CA ARG A 190 16.53 -14.96 0.27
C ARG A 190 16.18 -16.27 -0.45
N LYS A 191 17.12 -17.20 -0.39
CA LYS A 191 16.84 -18.60 -0.80
C LYS A 191 16.00 -19.24 0.32
N LYS A 192 15.00 -19.98 -0.07
CA LYS A 192 14.28 -20.87 0.83
C LYS A 192 15.21 -21.95 1.36
#